data_bc40501ea3d76220302dff360b1dbcd7
#
_entry.id   bc40501ea3d76220302dff360b1dbcd7
#
_cell.length_a   1.000
_cell.length_b   1.000
_cell.length_c   1.000
_cell.angle_alpha   90.00
_cell.angle_beta   90.00
_cell.angle_gamma   90.00
#
_symmetry.space_group_name_H-M   'P 1'
#
loop_
_entity.id
_entity.type
_entity.pdbx_description
1 polymer ?
#
loop_
_entity_poly.entity_id
_entity_poly.type
_entity_poly.pdbx_seq_one_letter_code
_entity_poly.pdbx_strand_id
1 'polypeptide(L)'
;MEPLRVMRIIARMNVGGPALQAVTLMRGLPADQFEQRLYTGFVGPDEADYIDLRAPGLAVHRVPRLGRRIGLADDARALAVLATEMRRFRPHIVHTHTAKAGTLGRAAAILARVPGRVHTFHGHLLHGYFTPRTARLVAASESMLARHTDRLVTVGAQVRDDLLGAGIGKPGQYTVVPPGARLGPLPGNRAARRELGLPQAGPVVAYVGRLTRVKRPDRLIAVARDVIGAVPDATVVVCGDGDLAREVSRAQAGLDPSLRLLGWRADVETVYAAADLILLTSDNEGMPVSLIEAGLAGLPVVATAVGSVAEVVEDGRTGLLAPCDAGLLARCVVRLLRDDGLRHRLGASAAARCRERFGPERLVLDVQRLYEGLAVQHGWWPECWLLGATSPVPDSQHPADRVPR
;
A
#
# COMPACT_ATOMS: atom_id res chain seq x y z
N MET A 1 4.32 33.16 8.00
CA MET A 1 5.55 32.34 8.12
C MET A 1 5.92 31.81 6.75
N GLU A 2 7.22 31.61 6.51
CA GLU A 2 7.59 30.91 5.27
C GLU A 2 7.09 29.47 5.31
N PRO A 3 6.50 28.95 4.20
CA PRO A 3 6.08 27.57 4.14
C PRO A 3 7.26 26.61 4.24
N LEU A 4 7.04 25.46 4.88
CA LEU A 4 8.04 24.39 4.93
C LEU A 4 8.24 23.79 3.54
N ARG A 5 9.48 23.83 3.04
CA ARG A 5 9.82 23.19 1.76
C ARG A 5 10.03 21.69 1.96
N VAL A 6 9.17 20.90 1.32
CA VAL A 6 9.19 19.44 1.39
C VAL A 6 9.54 18.85 0.02
N MET A 7 10.63 18.12 -0.05
CA MET A 7 11.04 17.36 -1.23
C MET A 7 10.65 15.90 -1.07
N ARG A 8 9.61 15.47 -1.81
CA ARG A 8 9.15 14.09 -1.81
C ARG A 8 9.81 13.29 -2.92
N ILE A 9 10.33 12.10 -2.60
CA ILE A 9 11.06 11.28 -3.56
C ILE A 9 10.50 9.86 -3.58
N ILE A 10 10.12 9.38 -4.75
CA ILE A 10 9.65 8.01 -4.98
C ILE A 10 10.33 7.43 -6.22
N ALA A 11 10.68 6.14 -6.20
CA ALA A 11 11.46 5.56 -7.30
C ALA A 11 10.72 5.60 -8.64
N ARG A 12 9.41 5.37 -8.64
CA ARG A 12 8.52 5.49 -9.81
C ARG A 12 7.06 5.59 -9.36
N MET A 13 6.24 6.19 -10.20
CA MET A 13 4.81 6.38 -9.97
C MET A 13 3.96 5.30 -10.64
N ASN A 14 4.38 4.03 -10.56
CA ASN A 14 3.56 2.93 -11.05
C ASN A 14 2.31 2.75 -10.18
N VAL A 15 1.22 2.28 -10.77
CA VAL A 15 -0.05 2.08 -10.06
C VAL A 15 0.12 1.18 -8.84
N GLY A 16 -0.28 1.69 -7.67
CA GLY A 16 -0.17 1.01 -6.39
C GLY A 16 -0.20 1.96 -5.19
N GLY A 17 -0.24 1.39 -3.99
CA GLY A 17 -0.34 2.13 -2.73
C GLY A 17 0.68 3.26 -2.53
N PRO A 18 1.97 3.09 -2.86
CA PRO A 18 2.96 4.16 -2.70
C PRO A 18 2.67 5.40 -3.56
N ALA A 19 2.25 5.21 -4.82
CA ALA A 19 1.91 6.31 -5.72
C ALA A 19 0.62 7.02 -5.26
N LEU A 20 -0.41 6.26 -4.89
CA LEU A 20 -1.64 6.78 -4.30
C LEU A 20 -1.33 7.68 -3.09
N GLN A 21 -0.53 7.19 -2.14
CA GLN A 21 -0.17 7.94 -0.94
C GLN A 21 0.61 9.22 -1.28
N ALA A 22 1.59 9.14 -2.20
CA ALA A 22 2.36 10.31 -2.63
C ALA A 22 1.45 11.40 -3.23
N VAL A 23 0.54 11.03 -4.14
CA VAL A 23 -0.42 11.97 -4.75
C VAL A 23 -1.39 12.54 -3.73
N THR A 24 -1.91 11.72 -2.82
CA THR A 24 -2.81 12.18 -1.75
C THR A 24 -2.14 13.25 -0.90
N LEU A 25 -0.89 13.06 -0.53
CA LEU A 25 -0.12 14.04 0.25
C LEU A 25 0.22 15.31 -0.55
N MET A 26 0.57 15.16 -1.84
CA MET A 26 0.86 16.32 -2.70
C MET A 26 -0.36 17.24 -2.88
N ARG A 27 -1.56 16.66 -2.89
CA ARG A 27 -2.82 17.41 -3.07
C ARG A 27 -3.46 17.87 -1.76
N GLY A 28 -3.19 17.17 -0.66
CA GLY A 28 -3.92 17.38 0.60
C GLY A 28 -3.22 18.28 1.61
N LEU A 29 -1.89 18.37 1.60
CA LEU A 29 -1.19 19.26 2.53
C LEU A 29 -1.45 20.73 2.17
N PRO A 30 -1.74 21.61 3.17
CA PRO A 30 -2.03 23.02 2.95
C PRO A 30 -0.89 23.76 2.23
N ALA A 31 -1.17 24.38 1.09
CA ALA A 31 -0.15 25.05 0.27
C ALA A 31 0.43 26.33 0.90
N ASP A 32 -0.30 26.94 1.81
CA ASP A 32 0.16 28.09 2.62
C ASP A 32 1.17 27.70 3.70
N GLN A 33 1.18 26.42 4.11
CA GLN A 33 2.10 25.89 5.11
C GLN A 33 3.22 25.03 4.49
N PHE A 34 3.00 24.42 3.33
CA PHE A 34 3.92 23.46 2.72
C PHE A 34 4.16 23.75 1.24
N GLU A 35 5.39 24.15 0.87
CA GLU A 35 5.83 24.14 -0.52
C GLU A 35 6.36 22.75 -0.86
N GLN A 36 5.64 22.00 -1.69
CA GLN A 36 5.98 20.61 -2.01
C GLN A 36 6.52 20.45 -3.42
N ARG A 37 7.54 19.60 -3.60
CA ARG A 37 8.00 19.12 -4.90
C ARG A 37 8.10 17.60 -4.90
N LEU A 38 7.54 16.95 -5.94
CA LEU A 38 7.59 15.50 -6.14
C LEU A 38 8.65 15.16 -7.18
N TYR A 39 9.62 14.34 -6.78
CA TYR A 39 10.68 13.80 -7.62
C TYR A 39 10.48 12.31 -7.83
N THR A 40 10.49 11.85 -9.09
CA THR A 40 10.25 10.46 -9.42
C THR A 40 11.02 10.05 -10.68
N GLY A 41 11.39 8.77 -10.76
CA GLY A 41 11.87 8.17 -12.00
C GLY A 41 10.74 7.87 -12.97
N PHE A 42 11.08 7.13 -14.03
CA PHE A 42 10.13 6.67 -15.03
C PHE A 42 9.61 5.27 -14.67
N VAL A 43 8.38 4.98 -15.05
CA VAL A 43 7.81 3.63 -15.01
C VAL A 43 8.41 2.78 -16.13
N GLY A 44 8.33 1.45 -15.98
CA GLY A 44 8.73 0.52 -17.03
C GLY A 44 7.76 0.54 -18.23
N PRO A 45 8.17 -0.02 -19.38
CA PRO A 45 7.31 -0.06 -20.58
C PRO A 45 6.02 -0.86 -20.36
N ASP A 46 6.04 -1.82 -19.43
CA ASP A 46 4.90 -2.67 -19.08
C ASP A 46 4.17 -2.18 -17.82
N GLU A 47 4.47 -0.97 -17.34
CA GLU A 47 3.85 -0.39 -16.14
C GLU A 47 3.09 0.90 -16.51
N ALA A 48 1.86 1.03 -16.01
CA ALA A 48 1.09 2.26 -16.17
C ALA A 48 1.56 3.33 -15.17
N ASP A 49 1.68 4.57 -15.62
CA ASP A 49 2.01 5.71 -14.77
C ASP A 49 0.76 6.23 -14.04
N TYR A 50 0.81 6.23 -12.73
CA TYR A 50 -0.28 6.71 -11.89
C TYR A 50 -0.58 8.21 -12.11
N ILE A 51 0.44 9.01 -12.44
CA ILE A 51 0.26 10.45 -12.72
C ILE A 51 -0.66 10.64 -13.92
N ASP A 52 -0.38 9.95 -15.02
CA ASP A 52 -1.15 10.11 -16.26
C ASP A 52 -2.60 9.64 -16.08
N LEU A 53 -2.82 8.62 -15.28
CA LEU A 53 -4.12 7.98 -15.11
C LEU A 53 -5.02 8.62 -14.04
N ARG A 54 -4.44 8.99 -12.91
CA ARG A 54 -5.20 9.36 -11.70
C ARG A 54 -4.84 10.75 -11.16
N ALA A 55 -3.76 11.35 -11.67
CA ALA A 55 -3.31 12.65 -11.22
C ALA A 55 -2.84 13.55 -12.38
N PRO A 56 -3.59 13.64 -13.51
CA PRO A 56 -3.19 14.51 -14.61
C PRO A 56 -3.05 15.95 -14.10
N GLY A 57 -2.01 16.64 -14.57
CA GLY A 57 -1.70 18.00 -14.15
C GLY A 57 -0.94 18.14 -12.85
N LEU A 58 -0.67 17.07 -12.11
CA LEU A 58 0.23 17.15 -10.96
C LEU A 58 1.68 17.37 -11.45
N ALA A 59 2.30 18.47 -11.02
CA ALA A 59 3.67 18.77 -11.37
C ALA A 59 4.64 17.76 -10.73
N VAL A 60 5.45 17.10 -11.56
CA VAL A 60 6.46 16.13 -11.11
C VAL A 60 7.80 16.42 -11.77
N HIS A 61 8.88 16.29 -11.01
CA HIS A 61 10.25 16.36 -11.48
C HIS A 61 10.76 14.97 -11.81
N ARG A 62 10.99 14.66 -13.08
CA ARG A 62 11.50 13.36 -13.52
C ARG A 62 13.02 13.30 -13.31
N VAL A 63 13.46 12.32 -12.52
CA VAL A 63 14.87 12.04 -12.24
C VAL A 63 15.31 10.87 -13.12
N PRO A 64 16.16 11.12 -14.14
CA PRO A 64 16.67 10.04 -14.97
C PRO A 64 17.38 8.97 -14.13
N ARG A 65 17.22 7.70 -14.51
CA ARG A 65 17.86 6.54 -13.86
C ARG A 65 17.35 6.20 -12.44
N LEU A 66 16.46 7.01 -11.85
CA LEU A 66 15.77 6.68 -10.61
C LEU A 66 14.60 5.70 -10.90
N GLY A 67 14.90 4.49 -11.37
CA GLY A 67 13.90 3.49 -11.76
C GLY A 67 14.04 2.18 -10.98
N ARG A 68 13.44 1.10 -11.51
CA ARG A 68 13.45 -0.22 -10.86
C ARG A 68 14.84 -0.88 -10.85
N ARG A 69 15.61 -0.70 -11.94
CA ARG A 69 16.90 -1.37 -12.11
C ARG A 69 17.96 -0.79 -11.17
N ILE A 70 18.76 -1.65 -10.59
CA ILE A 70 19.93 -1.28 -9.80
C ILE A 70 21.13 -1.29 -10.73
N GLY A 71 21.92 -0.22 -10.71
CA GLY A 71 23.13 -0.09 -11.51
C GLY A 71 24.02 1.01 -10.97
N LEU A 72 25.28 0.69 -10.62
CA LEU A 72 26.18 1.61 -9.92
C LEU A 72 26.32 2.97 -10.60
N ALA A 73 26.51 3.01 -11.92
CA ALA A 73 26.66 4.25 -12.66
C ALA A 73 25.36 5.06 -12.73
N ASP A 74 24.24 4.37 -12.95
CA ASP A 74 22.92 5.00 -13.01
C ASP A 74 22.48 5.52 -11.64
N ASP A 75 22.76 4.76 -10.59
CA ASP A 75 22.44 5.13 -9.22
C ASP A 75 23.29 6.31 -8.73
N ALA A 76 24.58 6.35 -9.11
CA ALA A 76 25.46 7.50 -8.85
C ALA A 76 24.97 8.77 -9.56
N ARG A 77 24.51 8.65 -10.82
CA ARG A 77 23.94 9.79 -11.56
C ARG A 77 22.63 10.29 -10.92
N ALA A 78 21.72 9.37 -10.57
CA ALA A 78 20.47 9.72 -9.88
C ALA A 78 20.74 10.41 -8.54
N LEU A 79 21.71 9.91 -7.75
CA LEU A 79 22.13 10.51 -6.49
C LEU A 79 22.69 11.92 -6.70
N ALA A 80 23.54 12.13 -7.71
CA ALA A 80 24.10 13.44 -8.03
C ALA A 80 23.02 14.47 -8.43
N VAL A 81 22.04 14.04 -9.25
CA VAL A 81 20.88 14.87 -9.63
C VAL A 81 20.07 15.24 -8.40
N LEU A 82 19.72 14.26 -7.55
CA LEU A 82 18.96 14.52 -6.32
C LEU A 82 19.70 15.48 -5.38
N ALA A 83 21.00 15.28 -5.16
CA ALA A 83 21.79 16.16 -4.31
C ALA A 83 21.89 17.59 -4.87
N THR A 84 21.97 17.75 -6.20
CA THR A 84 21.96 19.06 -6.87
C THR A 84 20.61 19.75 -6.69
N GLU A 85 19.50 19.04 -6.93
CA GLU A 85 18.17 19.58 -6.75
C GLU A 85 17.87 19.95 -5.28
N MET A 86 18.37 19.18 -4.32
CA MET A 86 18.27 19.53 -2.90
C MET A 86 19.01 20.80 -2.56
N ARG A 87 20.22 21.01 -3.12
CA ARG A 87 20.98 22.25 -2.91
C ARG A 87 20.30 23.47 -3.55
N ARG A 88 19.59 23.29 -4.68
CA ARG A 88 18.81 24.35 -5.34
C ARG A 88 17.53 24.69 -4.61
N PHE A 89 16.73 23.68 -4.30
CA PHE A 89 15.43 23.84 -3.66
C PHE A 89 15.55 24.17 -2.16
N ARG A 90 16.65 23.75 -1.51
CA ARG A 90 16.90 23.90 -0.06
C ARG A 90 15.73 23.41 0.78
N PRO A 91 15.30 22.14 0.64
CA PRO A 91 14.18 21.63 1.41
C PRO A 91 14.50 21.63 2.91
N HIS A 92 13.50 21.92 3.73
CA HIS A 92 13.55 21.68 5.18
C HIS A 92 13.44 20.17 5.44
N ILE A 93 12.57 19.49 4.68
CA ILE A 93 12.31 18.05 4.82
C ILE A 93 12.50 17.35 3.48
N VAL A 94 13.27 16.27 3.49
CA VAL A 94 13.26 15.25 2.42
C VAL A 94 12.47 14.04 2.91
N HIS A 95 11.39 13.71 2.21
CA HIS A 95 10.57 12.53 2.50
C HIS A 95 10.66 11.52 1.37
N THR A 96 11.28 10.37 1.64
CA THR A 96 11.53 9.31 0.66
C THR A 96 10.55 8.16 0.81
N HIS A 97 10.15 7.57 -0.31
CA HIS A 97 9.25 6.41 -0.40
C HIS A 97 9.88 5.30 -1.23
N THR A 98 9.65 4.04 -0.88
CA THR A 98 10.20 2.84 -1.54
C THR A 98 11.71 2.65 -1.38
N ALA A 99 12.19 1.41 -1.53
CA ALA A 99 13.56 1.05 -1.17
C ALA A 99 14.64 1.85 -1.94
N LYS A 100 14.61 1.86 -3.28
CA LYS A 100 15.65 2.53 -4.07
C LYS A 100 15.67 4.05 -3.86
N ALA A 101 14.50 4.71 -3.89
CA ALA A 101 14.42 6.14 -3.61
C ALA A 101 14.72 6.44 -2.14
N GLY A 102 14.42 5.51 -1.24
CA GLY A 102 14.81 5.57 0.17
C GLY A 102 16.32 5.60 0.33
N THR A 103 17.04 4.70 -0.31
CA THR A 103 18.50 4.64 -0.23
C THR A 103 19.17 5.85 -0.87
N LEU A 104 18.85 6.13 -2.15
CA LEU A 104 19.50 7.22 -2.90
C LEU A 104 19.08 8.60 -2.38
N GLY A 105 17.79 8.78 -2.04
CA GLY A 105 17.27 10.05 -1.55
C GLY A 105 17.81 10.43 -0.17
N ARG A 106 17.89 9.46 0.77
CA ARG A 106 18.49 9.72 2.10
C ARG A 106 19.99 9.97 1.98
N ALA A 107 20.71 9.20 1.15
CA ALA A 107 22.13 9.45 0.89
C ALA A 107 22.36 10.86 0.29
N ALA A 108 21.55 11.26 -0.70
CA ALA A 108 21.59 12.60 -1.27
C ALA A 108 21.28 13.69 -0.23
N ALA A 109 20.31 13.45 0.66
CA ALA A 109 19.95 14.39 1.72
C ALA A 109 21.07 14.57 2.76
N ILE A 110 21.80 13.50 3.08
CA ILE A 110 23.00 13.58 3.94
C ILE A 110 24.07 14.41 3.26
N LEU A 111 24.39 14.14 1.98
CA LEU A 111 25.39 14.88 1.21
C LEU A 111 25.02 16.36 0.98
N ALA A 112 23.74 16.65 0.84
CA ALA A 112 23.22 18.01 0.69
C ALA A 112 22.98 18.70 2.05
N ARG A 113 23.22 18.01 3.17
CA ARG A 113 22.99 18.51 4.54
C ARG A 113 21.56 18.98 4.79
N VAL A 114 20.57 18.27 4.21
CA VAL A 114 19.15 18.56 4.47
C VAL A 114 18.86 18.26 5.94
N PRO A 115 18.26 19.20 6.69
CA PRO A 115 18.11 19.03 8.14
C PRO A 115 17.09 17.95 8.53
N GLY A 116 15.91 17.89 7.89
CA GLY A 116 14.85 16.92 8.20
C GLY A 116 14.80 15.78 7.19
N ARG A 117 14.88 14.54 7.65
CA ARG A 117 14.87 13.35 6.81
C ARG A 117 13.82 12.36 7.29
N VAL A 118 12.86 12.06 6.43
CA VAL A 118 11.76 11.15 6.67
C VAL A 118 11.80 10.02 5.62
N HIS A 119 11.51 8.80 6.04
CA HIS A 119 11.38 7.68 5.12
C HIS A 119 10.14 6.86 5.43
N THR A 120 9.31 6.57 4.38
CA THR A 120 8.15 5.69 4.49
C THR A 120 8.43 4.31 3.93
N PHE A 121 8.28 3.30 4.78
CA PHE A 121 8.23 1.89 4.40
C PHE A 121 6.78 1.50 4.05
N HIS A 122 6.53 1.20 2.77
CA HIS A 122 5.24 0.70 2.27
C HIS A 122 5.08 -0.83 2.39
N GLY A 123 5.92 -1.46 3.09
CA GLY A 123 6.21 -2.87 3.30
C GLY A 123 7.72 -3.01 3.38
N HIS A 124 8.22 -4.17 3.75
CA HIS A 124 9.66 -4.40 3.81
C HIS A 124 10.09 -5.53 2.87
N LEU A 125 11.35 -5.48 2.43
CA LEU A 125 11.93 -6.44 1.51
C LEU A 125 12.64 -7.61 2.22
N LEU A 126 12.50 -7.69 3.56
CA LEU A 126 13.24 -8.66 4.38
C LEU A 126 12.76 -10.09 4.19
N HIS A 127 11.48 -10.29 3.85
CA HIS A 127 10.86 -11.60 3.67
C HIS A 127 10.28 -11.76 2.26
N GLY A 128 10.56 -12.89 1.62
CA GLY A 128 9.95 -13.28 0.34
C GLY A 128 10.52 -12.64 -0.93
N TYR A 129 11.45 -11.68 -0.82
CA TYR A 129 12.00 -10.97 -1.99
C TYR A 129 13.45 -11.33 -2.31
N PHE A 130 14.27 -11.64 -1.31
CA PHE A 130 15.71 -11.85 -1.46
C PHE A 130 16.20 -13.13 -0.81
N THR A 131 17.39 -13.57 -1.20
CA THR A 131 18.12 -14.60 -0.47
C THR A 131 18.49 -14.09 0.94
N PRO A 132 18.73 -14.98 1.93
CA PRO A 132 19.09 -14.56 3.27
C PRO A 132 20.32 -13.65 3.37
N ARG A 133 21.32 -13.86 2.47
CA ARG A 133 22.53 -13.01 2.42
C ARG A 133 22.19 -11.59 1.92
N THR A 134 21.40 -11.49 0.84
CA THR A 134 20.98 -10.20 0.29
C THR A 134 20.07 -9.46 1.28
N ALA A 135 19.16 -10.16 1.96
CA ALA A 135 18.29 -9.57 2.98
C ALA A 135 19.11 -8.96 4.14
N ARG A 136 20.18 -9.62 4.60
CA ARG A 136 21.09 -9.07 5.62
C ARG A 136 21.82 -7.81 5.15
N LEU A 137 22.29 -7.76 3.90
CA LEU A 137 22.92 -6.56 3.32
C LEU A 137 21.93 -5.39 3.23
N VAL A 138 20.69 -5.67 2.80
CA VAL A 138 19.61 -4.67 2.77
C VAL A 138 19.32 -4.16 4.18
N ALA A 139 19.16 -5.05 5.17
CA ALA A 139 18.92 -4.66 6.56
C ALA A 139 20.07 -3.83 7.13
N ALA A 140 21.32 -4.18 6.86
CA ALA A 140 22.50 -3.43 7.31
C ALA A 140 22.54 -2.01 6.69
N SER A 141 22.24 -1.89 5.38
CA SER A 141 22.19 -0.60 4.71
C SER A 141 21.05 0.27 5.23
N GLU A 142 19.87 -0.32 5.45
CA GLU A 142 18.72 0.39 6.04
C GLU A 142 19.00 0.82 7.49
N SER A 143 19.63 -0.03 8.30
CA SER A 143 20.02 0.30 9.68
C SER A 143 21.03 1.47 9.71
N MET A 144 21.99 1.51 8.78
CA MET A 144 22.91 2.62 8.65
C MET A 144 22.20 3.92 8.28
N LEU A 145 21.30 3.89 7.29
CA LEU A 145 20.54 5.07 6.87
C LEU A 145 19.56 5.53 7.96
N ALA A 146 18.97 4.61 8.73
CA ALA A 146 18.07 4.91 9.83
C ALA A 146 18.74 5.77 10.93
N ARG A 147 20.05 5.60 11.16
CA ARG A 147 20.82 6.44 12.12
C ARG A 147 20.85 7.92 11.74
N HIS A 148 20.65 8.22 10.45
CA HIS A 148 20.65 9.56 9.89
C HIS A 148 19.26 10.00 9.42
N THR A 149 18.19 9.32 9.88
CA THR A 149 16.80 9.61 9.52
C THR A 149 16.05 10.05 10.77
N ASP A 150 15.37 11.18 10.73
CA ASP A 150 14.70 11.74 11.91
C ASP A 150 13.41 10.96 12.24
N ARG A 151 12.65 10.58 11.21
CA ARG A 151 11.42 9.79 11.36
C ARG A 151 11.33 8.68 10.31
N LEU A 152 10.99 7.50 10.79
CA LEU A 152 10.69 6.31 10.00
C LEU A 152 9.19 6.09 10.05
N VAL A 153 8.54 6.15 8.90
CA VAL A 153 7.09 5.94 8.78
C VAL A 153 6.84 4.54 8.28
N THR A 154 5.92 3.83 8.90
CA THR A 154 5.44 2.52 8.43
C THR A 154 3.95 2.56 8.17
N VAL A 155 3.51 1.78 7.20
CA VAL A 155 2.08 1.71 6.83
C VAL A 155 1.25 0.87 7.81
N GLY A 156 1.90 0.11 8.70
CA GLY A 156 1.24 -0.71 9.71
C GLY A 156 2.20 -0.99 10.87
N ALA A 157 1.63 -1.39 12.01
CA ALA A 157 2.38 -1.72 13.23
C ALA A 157 3.23 -2.98 13.03
N GLN A 158 2.70 -4.00 12.34
CA GLN A 158 3.46 -5.21 12.03
C GLN A 158 4.73 -4.91 11.22
N VAL A 159 4.64 -4.01 10.21
CA VAL A 159 5.81 -3.59 9.43
C VAL A 159 6.85 -2.89 10.32
N ARG A 160 6.41 -2.06 11.27
CA ARG A 160 7.30 -1.43 12.27
C ARG A 160 8.02 -2.49 13.10
N ASP A 161 7.28 -3.45 13.62
CA ASP A 161 7.80 -4.46 14.55
C ASP A 161 8.79 -5.39 13.84
N ASP A 162 8.51 -5.77 12.59
CA ASP A 162 9.44 -6.54 11.75
C ASP A 162 10.74 -5.78 11.47
N LEU A 163 10.67 -4.47 11.19
CA LEU A 163 11.85 -3.63 10.97
C LEU A 163 12.67 -3.44 12.26
N LEU A 164 12.00 -3.23 13.39
CA LEU A 164 12.67 -3.16 14.71
C LEU A 164 13.32 -4.50 15.06
N GLY A 165 12.65 -5.62 14.81
CA GLY A 165 13.21 -6.97 14.98
C GLY A 165 14.43 -7.24 14.11
N ALA A 166 14.51 -6.59 12.94
CA ALA A 166 15.70 -6.63 12.06
C ALA A 166 16.80 -5.63 12.45
N GLY A 167 16.65 -4.88 13.55
CA GLY A 167 17.62 -3.89 14.02
C GLY A 167 17.67 -2.60 13.20
N ILE A 168 16.58 -2.27 12.50
CA ILE A 168 16.47 -1.05 11.69
C ILE A 168 15.81 0.04 12.54
N GLY A 169 16.52 1.13 12.81
CA GLY A 169 16.03 2.25 13.60
C GLY A 169 15.84 1.96 15.09
N LYS A 170 15.13 2.83 15.77
CA LYS A 170 14.80 2.79 17.22
C LYS A 170 13.30 3.02 17.40
N PRO A 171 12.66 2.48 18.46
CA PRO A 171 11.22 2.64 18.68
C PRO A 171 10.73 4.09 18.56
N GLY A 172 11.41 5.05 19.18
CA GLY A 172 11.04 6.48 19.14
C GLY A 172 11.21 7.19 17.78
N GLN A 173 11.78 6.54 16.77
CA GLN A 173 11.86 7.09 15.41
C GLN A 173 10.63 6.73 14.58
N TYR A 174 9.86 5.70 14.98
CA TYR A 174 8.78 5.20 14.18
C TYR A 174 7.45 5.93 14.42
N THR A 175 6.75 6.17 13.33
CA THR A 175 5.36 6.61 13.32
C THR A 175 4.58 5.71 12.38
N VAL A 176 3.51 5.09 12.85
CA VAL A 176 2.62 4.28 12.02
C VAL A 176 1.61 5.20 11.36
N VAL A 177 1.64 5.25 10.03
CA VAL A 177 0.73 6.05 9.21
C VAL A 177 0.13 5.14 8.14
N PRO A 178 -1.05 4.55 8.39
CA PRO A 178 -1.74 3.72 7.42
C PRO A 178 -2.03 4.48 6.13
N PRO A 179 -2.10 3.82 4.95
CA PRO A 179 -2.48 4.48 3.73
C PRO A 179 -3.89 5.04 3.81
N GLY A 180 -4.12 6.14 3.10
CA GLY A 180 -5.45 6.68 2.86
C GLY A 180 -5.91 6.31 1.45
N ALA A 181 -7.12 5.81 1.32
CA ALA A 181 -7.73 5.50 0.04
C ALA A 181 -9.09 6.17 -0.10
N ARG A 182 -9.42 6.53 -1.32
CA ARG A 182 -10.75 6.95 -1.72
C ARG A 182 -11.15 6.11 -2.92
N LEU A 183 -12.33 5.53 -2.84
CA LEU A 183 -12.92 4.82 -3.97
C LEU A 183 -13.86 5.78 -4.70
N GLY A 184 -13.82 5.76 -6.03
CA GLY A 184 -14.75 6.51 -6.87
C GLY A 184 -16.18 5.98 -6.76
N PRO A 185 -17.17 6.66 -7.40
CA PRO A 185 -18.53 6.17 -7.44
C PRO A 185 -18.59 4.75 -8.02
N LEU A 186 -19.30 3.85 -7.35
CA LEU A 186 -19.50 2.50 -7.81
C LEU A 186 -20.65 2.45 -8.82
N PRO A 187 -20.50 1.84 -10.00
CA PRO A 187 -21.63 1.54 -10.87
C PRO A 187 -22.56 0.50 -10.19
N GLY A 188 -23.79 0.39 -10.68
CA GLY A 188 -24.68 -0.67 -10.19
C GLY A 188 -24.14 -2.08 -10.54
N ASN A 189 -24.27 -3.05 -9.64
CA ASN A 189 -23.70 -4.39 -9.78
C ASN A 189 -24.02 -5.05 -11.14
N ARG A 190 -25.29 -5.03 -11.59
CA ARG A 190 -25.67 -5.58 -12.91
C ARG A 190 -25.00 -4.86 -14.09
N ALA A 191 -24.81 -3.55 -14.00
CA ALA A 191 -24.12 -2.78 -15.04
C ALA A 191 -22.64 -3.14 -15.07
N ALA A 192 -22.00 -3.19 -13.91
CA ALA A 192 -20.61 -3.62 -13.76
C ALA A 192 -20.35 -5.02 -14.33
N ARG A 193 -21.24 -5.99 -13.99
CA ARG A 193 -21.14 -7.36 -14.53
C ARG A 193 -21.30 -7.40 -16.05
N ARG A 194 -22.23 -6.62 -16.63
CA ARG A 194 -22.35 -6.54 -18.11
C ARG A 194 -21.09 -5.96 -18.75
N GLU A 195 -20.57 -4.90 -18.19
CA GLU A 195 -19.35 -4.25 -18.70
C GLU A 195 -18.14 -5.19 -18.67
N LEU A 196 -18.02 -6.01 -17.63
CA LEU A 196 -16.95 -6.99 -17.48
C LEU A 196 -17.22 -8.32 -18.22
N GLY A 197 -18.36 -8.46 -18.90
CA GLY A 197 -18.75 -9.71 -19.57
C GLY A 197 -18.99 -10.86 -18.60
N LEU A 198 -19.43 -10.58 -17.37
CA LEU A 198 -19.67 -11.57 -16.33
C LEU A 198 -21.13 -12.04 -16.29
N PRO A 199 -21.38 -13.26 -15.77
CA PRO A 199 -22.74 -13.75 -15.55
C PRO A 199 -23.53 -12.79 -14.65
N GLN A 200 -24.82 -12.61 -14.97
CA GLN A 200 -25.73 -11.75 -14.19
C GLN A 200 -26.26 -12.47 -12.93
N ALA A 201 -26.15 -13.77 -12.88
CA ALA A 201 -26.48 -14.63 -11.72
C ALA A 201 -25.22 -15.33 -11.22
N GLY A 202 -25.30 -15.92 -10.02
CA GLY A 202 -24.19 -16.57 -9.36
C GLY A 202 -23.25 -15.58 -8.63
N PRO A 203 -22.49 -16.06 -7.65
CA PRO A 203 -21.59 -15.23 -6.87
C PRO A 203 -20.28 -14.95 -7.61
N VAL A 204 -19.73 -13.77 -7.39
CA VAL A 204 -18.46 -13.31 -7.99
C VAL A 204 -17.42 -13.07 -6.89
N VAL A 205 -16.33 -13.81 -6.95
CA VAL A 205 -15.14 -13.61 -6.12
C VAL A 205 -14.10 -12.84 -6.91
N ALA A 206 -13.65 -11.68 -6.45
CA ALA A 206 -12.65 -10.92 -7.17
C ALA A 206 -11.30 -10.90 -6.43
N TYR A 207 -10.25 -10.97 -7.22
CA TYR A 207 -8.88 -10.64 -6.81
C TYR A 207 -8.46 -9.35 -7.50
N VAL A 208 -7.89 -8.40 -6.73
CA VAL A 208 -7.36 -7.15 -7.27
C VAL A 208 -5.93 -6.98 -6.82
N GLY A 209 -4.98 -7.01 -7.76
CA GLY A 209 -3.57 -6.85 -7.42
C GLY A 209 -2.60 -7.35 -8.49
N ARG A 210 -1.32 -7.03 -8.33
CA ARG A 210 -0.27 -7.48 -9.26
C ARG A 210 -0.07 -8.99 -9.18
N LEU A 211 0.12 -9.62 -10.32
CA LEU A 211 0.40 -11.06 -10.43
C LEU A 211 1.91 -11.32 -10.33
N THR A 212 2.41 -11.32 -9.11
CA THR A 212 3.83 -11.50 -8.77
C THR A 212 4.01 -12.63 -7.76
N ARG A 213 5.24 -13.13 -7.62
CA ARG A 213 5.54 -14.27 -6.74
C ARG A 213 5.04 -14.08 -5.30
N VAL A 214 5.19 -12.89 -4.72
CA VAL A 214 4.75 -12.60 -3.35
C VAL A 214 3.22 -12.62 -3.21
N LYS A 215 2.49 -12.36 -4.27
CA LYS A 215 1.01 -12.37 -4.32
C LYS A 215 0.43 -13.77 -4.53
N ARG A 216 1.27 -14.77 -4.86
CA ARG A 216 0.93 -16.19 -4.96
C ARG A 216 -0.23 -16.48 -5.92
N PRO A 217 -0.10 -16.17 -7.23
CA PRO A 217 -1.10 -16.56 -8.23
C PRO A 217 -1.37 -18.07 -8.27
N ASP A 218 -0.38 -18.89 -7.96
CA ASP A 218 -0.51 -20.34 -7.80
C ASP A 218 -1.54 -20.71 -6.71
N ARG A 219 -1.47 -20.06 -5.55
CA ARG A 219 -2.45 -20.23 -4.46
C ARG A 219 -3.83 -19.71 -4.87
N LEU A 220 -3.90 -18.57 -5.56
CA LEU A 220 -5.16 -18.04 -6.10
C LEU A 220 -5.84 -19.06 -7.03
N ILE A 221 -5.09 -19.69 -7.96
CA ILE A 221 -5.60 -20.69 -8.88
C ILE A 221 -6.10 -21.93 -8.12
N ALA A 222 -5.37 -22.39 -7.09
CA ALA A 222 -5.79 -23.51 -6.26
C ALA A 222 -7.10 -23.20 -5.53
N VAL A 223 -7.21 -22.03 -4.89
CA VAL A 223 -8.46 -21.56 -4.27
C VAL A 223 -9.60 -21.49 -5.28
N ALA A 224 -9.35 -20.95 -6.48
CA ALA A 224 -10.37 -20.84 -7.52
C ALA A 224 -10.92 -22.22 -7.92
N ARG A 225 -10.07 -23.23 -8.09
CA ARG A 225 -10.49 -24.61 -8.41
C ARG A 225 -11.39 -25.21 -7.33
N ASP A 226 -10.97 -25.07 -6.06
CA ASP A 226 -11.72 -25.59 -4.92
C ASP A 226 -13.08 -24.89 -4.77
N VAL A 227 -13.11 -23.56 -4.96
CA VAL A 227 -14.34 -22.74 -4.87
C VAL A 227 -15.31 -23.12 -6.00
N ILE A 228 -14.83 -23.18 -7.25
CA ILE A 228 -15.68 -23.55 -8.42
C ILE A 228 -16.19 -24.97 -8.26
N GLY A 229 -15.38 -25.90 -7.76
CA GLY A 229 -15.82 -27.27 -7.48
C GLY A 229 -16.89 -27.35 -6.39
N ALA A 230 -16.86 -26.48 -5.39
CA ALA A 230 -17.84 -26.46 -4.28
C ALA A 230 -19.09 -25.61 -4.56
N VAL A 231 -18.98 -24.61 -5.44
CA VAL A 231 -20.03 -23.65 -5.84
C VAL A 231 -19.95 -23.48 -7.36
N PRO A 232 -20.57 -24.37 -8.15
CA PRO A 232 -20.37 -24.43 -9.61
C PRO A 232 -20.83 -23.19 -10.39
N ASP A 233 -21.73 -22.40 -9.84
CA ASP A 233 -22.19 -21.11 -10.40
C ASP A 233 -21.33 -19.91 -9.98
N ALA A 234 -20.28 -20.13 -9.19
CA ALA A 234 -19.35 -19.07 -8.81
C ALA A 234 -18.42 -18.69 -9.97
N THR A 235 -18.17 -17.40 -10.12
CA THR A 235 -17.15 -16.87 -11.03
C THR A 235 -16.02 -16.25 -10.21
N VAL A 236 -14.78 -16.64 -10.50
CA VAL A 236 -13.57 -16.02 -9.93
C VAL A 236 -12.98 -15.06 -10.95
N VAL A 237 -12.84 -13.80 -10.56
CA VAL A 237 -12.37 -12.71 -11.43
C VAL A 237 -11.00 -12.25 -10.94
N VAL A 238 -10.03 -12.16 -11.85
CA VAL A 238 -8.68 -11.73 -11.55
C VAL A 238 -8.41 -10.42 -12.28
N CYS A 239 -8.34 -9.32 -11.51
CA CYS A 239 -7.99 -8.00 -12.01
C CYS A 239 -6.56 -7.67 -11.63
N GLY A 240 -5.69 -7.60 -12.63
CA GLY A 240 -4.29 -7.28 -12.47
C GLY A 240 -3.42 -7.91 -13.53
N ASP A 241 -2.17 -7.48 -13.55
CA ASP A 241 -1.13 -7.95 -14.45
C ASP A 241 0.19 -8.15 -13.69
N GLY A 242 1.19 -8.73 -14.32
CA GLY A 242 2.50 -8.97 -13.73
C GLY A 242 3.23 -10.16 -14.33
N ASP A 243 4.42 -10.42 -13.80
CA ASP A 243 5.35 -11.43 -14.30
C ASP A 243 4.73 -12.85 -14.39
N LEU A 244 3.69 -13.12 -13.57
CA LEU A 244 3.00 -14.42 -13.48
C LEU A 244 1.59 -14.42 -14.09
N ALA A 245 1.22 -13.40 -14.85
CA ALA A 245 -0.11 -13.34 -15.50
C ALA A 245 -0.37 -14.52 -16.44
N ARG A 246 0.68 -15.02 -17.12
CA ARG A 246 0.59 -16.19 -18.00
C ARG A 246 0.16 -17.47 -17.27
N GLU A 247 0.49 -17.62 -15.99
CA GLU A 247 0.06 -18.78 -15.19
C GLU A 247 -1.45 -18.76 -14.97
N VAL A 248 -2.00 -17.58 -14.65
CA VAL A 248 -3.45 -17.39 -14.49
C VAL A 248 -4.18 -17.59 -15.82
N SER A 249 -3.62 -17.05 -16.92
CA SER A 249 -4.20 -17.25 -18.26
C SER A 249 -4.25 -18.73 -18.68
N ARG A 250 -3.22 -19.51 -18.37
CA ARG A 250 -3.25 -20.96 -18.61
C ARG A 250 -4.30 -21.68 -17.76
N ALA A 251 -4.42 -21.28 -16.49
CA ALA A 251 -5.44 -21.88 -15.61
C ALA A 251 -6.86 -21.52 -16.05
N GLN A 252 -7.06 -20.30 -16.57
CA GLN A 252 -8.33 -19.88 -17.14
C GLN A 252 -8.79 -20.84 -18.25
N ALA A 253 -7.90 -21.22 -19.18
CA ALA A 253 -8.25 -22.14 -20.27
C ALA A 253 -8.86 -23.48 -19.80
N GLY A 254 -8.52 -23.92 -18.59
CA GLY A 254 -9.07 -25.15 -17.99
C GLY A 254 -10.28 -24.93 -17.07
N LEU A 255 -10.63 -23.68 -16.77
CA LEU A 255 -11.69 -23.31 -15.83
C LEU A 255 -12.72 -22.34 -16.44
N ASP A 256 -12.61 -22.04 -17.75
CA ASP A 256 -13.56 -21.17 -18.45
C ASP A 256 -14.98 -21.81 -18.46
N PRO A 257 -16.05 -21.04 -18.22
CA PRO A 257 -16.09 -19.58 -18.01
C PRO A 257 -15.96 -19.11 -16.55
N SER A 258 -15.69 -20.00 -15.61
CA SER A 258 -15.75 -19.73 -14.16
C SER A 258 -14.51 -19.01 -13.61
N LEU A 259 -13.37 -19.02 -14.32
CA LEU A 259 -12.20 -18.19 -14.00
C LEU A 259 -11.97 -17.17 -15.11
N ARG A 260 -11.90 -15.89 -14.77
CA ARG A 260 -11.76 -14.78 -15.72
C ARG A 260 -10.58 -13.89 -15.36
N LEU A 261 -9.58 -13.80 -16.24
CA LEU A 261 -8.49 -12.83 -16.15
C LEU A 261 -8.87 -11.56 -16.93
N LEU A 262 -9.07 -10.45 -16.21
CA LEU A 262 -9.43 -9.16 -16.81
C LEU A 262 -8.21 -8.34 -17.25
N GLY A 263 -6.99 -8.77 -16.87
CA GLY A 263 -5.81 -7.96 -17.04
C GLY A 263 -5.82 -6.73 -16.09
N TRP A 264 -4.92 -5.79 -16.37
CA TRP A 264 -4.89 -4.53 -15.63
C TRP A 264 -6.06 -3.62 -16.05
N ARG A 265 -6.68 -2.96 -15.06
CA ARG A 265 -7.79 -2.02 -15.28
C ARG A 265 -7.56 -0.72 -14.53
N ALA A 266 -7.93 0.39 -15.16
CA ALA A 266 -7.93 1.71 -14.54
C ALA A 266 -9.17 1.95 -13.67
N ASP A 267 -10.29 1.32 -14.02
CA ASP A 267 -11.63 1.43 -13.41
C ASP A 267 -11.88 0.28 -12.43
N VAL A 268 -11.06 0.16 -11.42
CA VAL A 268 -11.18 -0.91 -10.41
C VAL A 268 -12.52 -0.86 -9.67
N GLU A 269 -13.17 0.30 -9.65
CA GLU A 269 -14.51 0.52 -9.12
C GLU A 269 -15.54 -0.42 -9.76
N THR A 270 -15.42 -0.65 -11.06
CA THR A 270 -16.27 -1.61 -11.80
C THR A 270 -16.06 -3.04 -11.31
N VAL A 271 -14.82 -3.42 -10.98
CA VAL A 271 -14.51 -4.76 -10.46
C VAL A 271 -15.09 -4.94 -9.05
N TYR A 272 -14.91 -3.95 -8.17
CA TYR A 272 -15.51 -4.01 -6.84
C TYR A 272 -17.03 -4.02 -6.89
N ALA A 273 -17.65 -3.24 -7.78
CA ALA A 273 -19.11 -3.22 -7.94
C ALA A 273 -19.68 -4.55 -8.46
N ALA A 274 -18.93 -5.29 -9.25
CA ALA A 274 -19.35 -6.59 -9.79
C ALA A 274 -19.20 -7.75 -8.79
N ALA A 275 -18.33 -7.60 -7.77
CA ALA A 275 -17.95 -8.64 -6.83
C ALA A 275 -18.91 -8.78 -5.65
N ASP A 276 -18.91 -9.98 -5.03
CA ASP A 276 -19.58 -10.29 -3.77
C ASP A 276 -18.61 -10.38 -2.59
N LEU A 277 -17.34 -10.68 -2.85
CA LEU A 277 -16.24 -10.65 -1.89
C LEU A 277 -14.89 -10.50 -2.59
N ILE A 278 -13.87 -10.10 -1.84
CA ILE A 278 -12.50 -9.98 -2.32
C ILE A 278 -11.62 -11.06 -1.69
N LEU A 279 -10.77 -11.68 -2.52
CA LEU A 279 -9.78 -12.68 -2.12
C LEU A 279 -8.37 -12.11 -2.21
N LEU A 280 -7.55 -12.30 -1.17
CA LEU A 280 -6.11 -12.03 -1.17
C LEU A 280 -5.32 -13.25 -0.73
N THR A 281 -4.30 -13.64 -1.51
CA THR A 281 -3.57 -14.90 -1.33
C THR A 281 -2.07 -14.73 -1.04
N SER A 282 -1.64 -13.55 -0.69
CA SER A 282 -0.23 -13.14 -0.57
C SER A 282 0.54 -13.89 0.52
N ASP A 283 1.86 -13.97 0.36
CA ASP A 283 2.77 -14.45 1.40
C ASP A 283 3.28 -13.30 2.29
N ASN A 284 3.23 -12.06 1.81
CA ASN A 284 3.64 -10.87 2.55
C ASN A 284 2.93 -9.62 2.01
N GLU A 285 2.50 -8.75 2.92
CA GLU A 285 1.88 -7.46 2.64
C GLU A 285 2.40 -6.38 3.59
N GLY A 286 2.58 -5.17 3.06
CA GLY A 286 2.70 -4.00 3.91
C GLY A 286 1.33 -3.68 4.51
N MET A 287 0.54 -2.87 3.80
CA MET A 287 -0.89 -2.71 4.07
C MET A 287 -1.60 -2.67 2.71
N PRO A 288 -2.38 -3.71 2.38
CA PRO A 288 -2.93 -3.85 1.02
C PRO A 288 -4.08 -2.88 0.77
N VAL A 289 -3.84 -1.88 -0.08
CA VAL A 289 -4.83 -0.86 -0.46
C VAL A 289 -6.07 -1.50 -1.08
N SER A 290 -5.91 -2.58 -1.85
CA SER A 290 -7.06 -3.29 -2.45
C SER A 290 -8.05 -3.83 -1.42
N LEU A 291 -7.61 -4.17 -0.20
CA LEU A 291 -8.53 -4.57 0.88
C LEU A 291 -9.21 -3.37 1.54
N ILE A 292 -8.53 -2.23 1.59
CA ILE A 292 -9.15 -0.96 2.04
C ILE A 292 -10.24 -0.54 1.04
N GLU A 293 -9.93 -0.59 -0.26
CA GLU A 293 -10.88 -0.31 -1.34
C GLU A 293 -12.08 -1.28 -1.32
N ALA A 294 -11.83 -2.57 -1.11
CA ALA A 294 -12.87 -3.57 -0.91
C ALA A 294 -13.81 -3.20 0.25
N GLY A 295 -13.24 -2.85 1.40
CA GLY A 295 -14.03 -2.39 2.55
C GLY A 295 -14.82 -1.13 2.23
N LEU A 296 -14.22 -0.12 1.59
CA LEU A 296 -14.93 1.09 1.14
C LEU A 296 -16.09 0.78 0.19
N ALA A 297 -15.96 -0.28 -0.63
CA ALA A 297 -17.03 -0.79 -1.49
C ALA A 297 -18.10 -1.60 -0.73
N GLY A 298 -17.92 -1.86 0.57
CA GLY A 298 -18.83 -2.66 1.37
C GLY A 298 -18.69 -4.16 1.16
N LEU A 299 -17.56 -4.61 0.64
CA LEU A 299 -17.28 -6.02 0.37
C LEU A 299 -16.52 -6.66 1.53
N PRO A 300 -16.92 -7.85 1.99
CA PRO A 300 -16.10 -8.63 2.90
C PRO A 300 -14.87 -9.19 2.17
N VAL A 301 -13.85 -9.47 2.95
CA VAL A 301 -12.56 -9.96 2.44
C VAL A 301 -12.31 -11.37 2.97
N VAL A 302 -11.74 -12.24 2.13
CA VAL A 302 -11.03 -13.44 2.56
C VAL A 302 -9.55 -13.25 2.23
N ALA A 303 -8.67 -13.36 3.23
CA ALA A 303 -7.26 -13.07 3.03
C ALA A 303 -6.34 -13.98 3.85
N THR A 304 -5.10 -14.12 3.37
CA THR A 304 -4.02 -14.67 4.20
C THR A 304 -3.67 -13.71 5.35
N ALA A 305 -3.48 -14.26 6.55
CA ALA A 305 -3.10 -13.51 7.76
C ALA A 305 -1.58 -13.20 7.74
N VAL A 306 -1.16 -12.27 6.90
CA VAL A 306 0.26 -11.91 6.70
C VAL A 306 0.49 -10.41 6.78
N GLY A 307 1.65 -10.01 7.28
CA GLY A 307 2.01 -8.60 7.43
C GLY A 307 0.91 -7.81 8.14
N SER A 308 0.60 -6.61 7.64
CA SER A 308 -0.45 -5.75 8.24
C SER A 308 -1.87 -6.02 7.70
N VAL A 309 -2.15 -7.19 7.13
CA VAL A 309 -3.52 -7.55 6.69
C VAL A 309 -4.51 -7.52 7.85
N ALA A 310 -4.14 -8.04 9.03
CA ALA A 310 -4.97 -8.05 10.23
C ALA A 310 -5.26 -6.63 10.79
N GLU A 311 -4.51 -5.63 10.38
CA GLU A 311 -4.78 -4.24 10.75
C GLU A 311 -5.91 -3.63 9.90
N VAL A 312 -6.12 -4.15 8.68
CA VAL A 312 -7.23 -3.78 7.79
C VAL A 312 -8.46 -4.63 8.07
N VAL A 313 -8.28 -5.96 8.12
CA VAL A 313 -9.35 -6.96 8.24
C VAL A 313 -9.38 -7.52 9.65
N GLU A 314 -10.49 -7.29 10.38
CA GLU A 314 -10.77 -7.94 11.66
C GLU A 314 -11.44 -9.28 11.38
N ASP A 315 -10.76 -10.38 11.75
CA ASP A 315 -11.25 -11.73 11.52
C ASP A 315 -12.64 -11.96 12.17
N GLY A 316 -13.57 -12.54 11.39
CA GLY A 316 -14.94 -12.78 11.80
C GLY A 316 -15.84 -11.53 11.92
N ARG A 317 -15.27 -10.30 11.75
CA ARG A 317 -16.02 -9.04 11.89
C ARG A 317 -16.10 -8.24 10.59
N THR A 318 -14.99 -8.09 9.86
CA THR A 318 -14.93 -7.36 8.59
C THR A 318 -14.51 -8.23 7.41
N GLY A 319 -14.16 -9.48 7.68
CA GLY A 319 -13.73 -10.48 6.72
C GLY A 319 -13.34 -11.76 7.43
N LEU A 320 -12.72 -12.67 6.70
CA LEU A 320 -12.16 -13.90 7.26
C LEU A 320 -10.67 -14.00 6.92
N LEU A 321 -9.88 -14.30 7.93
CA LEU A 321 -8.44 -14.51 7.79
C LEU A 321 -8.10 -16.00 7.90
N ALA A 322 -7.16 -16.44 7.08
CA ALA A 322 -6.65 -17.81 7.12
C ALA A 322 -5.12 -17.83 7.02
N PRO A 323 -4.46 -18.89 7.48
CA PRO A 323 -3.06 -19.14 7.17
C PRO A 323 -2.80 -19.17 5.66
N CYS A 324 -1.53 -19.21 5.25
CA CYS A 324 -1.10 -19.33 3.85
C CYS A 324 -1.40 -20.72 3.25
N ASP A 325 -2.66 -21.15 3.33
CA ASP A 325 -3.18 -22.45 2.89
C ASP A 325 -4.37 -22.27 1.95
N ALA A 326 -4.28 -22.84 0.75
CA ALA A 326 -5.30 -22.69 -0.28
C ALA A 326 -6.65 -23.30 0.13
N GLY A 327 -6.65 -24.50 0.75
CA GLY A 327 -7.86 -25.19 1.16
C GLY A 327 -8.60 -24.46 2.28
N LEU A 328 -7.85 -23.84 3.24
CA LEU A 328 -8.45 -23.01 4.30
C LEU A 328 -9.08 -21.75 3.71
N LEU A 329 -8.39 -21.05 2.81
CA LEU A 329 -8.92 -19.91 2.10
C LEU A 329 -10.17 -20.25 1.31
N ALA A 330 -10.15 -21.37 0.56
CA ALA A 330 -11.30 -21.84 -0.21
C ALA A 330 -12.51 -22.10 0.69
N ARG A 331 -12.32 -22.76 1.86
CA ARG A 331 -13.40 -22.96 2.84
C ARG A 331 -13.98 -21.63 3.35
N CYS A 332 -13.14 -20.65 3.63
CA CYS A 332 -13.60 -19.30 4.02
C CYS A 332 -14.44 -18.65 2.91
N VAL A 333 -13.97 -18.72 1.66
CA VAL A 333 -14.70 -18.20 0.50
C VAL A 333 -16.06 -18.91 0.36
N VAL A 334 -16.08 -20.23 0.32
CA VAL A 334 -17.32 -21.03 0.19
C VAL A 334 -18.31 -20.73 1.32
N ARG A 335 -17.82 -20.55 2.57
CA ARG A 335 -18.66 -20.15 3.69
C ARG A 335 -19.36 -18.82 3.43
N LEU A 336 -18.64 -17.79 2.94
CA LEU A 336 -19.23 -16.49 2.62
C LEU A 336 -20.16 -16.55 1.41
N LEU A 337 -19.88 -17.40 0.42
CA LEU A 337 -20.75 -17.56 -0.75
C LEU A 337 -22.07 -18.26 -0.42
N ARG A 338 -22.09 -19.11 0.61
CA ARG A 338 -23.30 -19.85 1.06
C ARG A 338 -24.10 -19.14 2.15
N ASP A 339 -23.56 -18.10 2.78
CA ASP A 339 -24.21 -17.32 3.86
C ASP A 339 -24.26 -15.84 3.49
N ASP A 340 -25.32 -15.45 2.78
CA ASP A 340 -25.57 -14.08 2.37
C ASP A 340 -25.68 -13.12 3.57
N GLY A 341 -26.31 -13.59 4.65
CA GLY A 341 -26.43 -12.79 5.89
C GLY A 341 -25.08 -12.47 6.50
N LEU A 342 -24.19 -13.45 6.62
CA LEU A 342 -22.83 -13.26 7.09
C LEU A 342 -22.06 -12.32 6.15
N ARG A 343 -22.13 -12.56 4.85
CA ARG A 343 -21.45 -11.77 3.82
C ARG A 343 -21.82 -10.30 3.91
N HIS A 344 -23.11 -9.98 3.98
CA HIS A 344 -23.59 -8.60 4.12
C HIS A 344 -23.17 -7.95 5.45
N ARG A 345 -23.25 -8.66 6.58
CA ARG A 345 -22.81 -8.13 7.88
C ARG A 345 -21.33 -7.78 7.88
N LEU A 346 -20.48 -8.68 7.38
CA LEU A 346 -19.03 -8.44 7.31
C LEU A 346 -18.70 -7.27 6.37
N GLY A 347 -19.36 -7.19 5.22
CA GLY A 347 -19.18 -6.08 4.28
C GLY A 347 -19.58 -4.72 4.86
N ALA A 348 -20.73 -4.65 5.54
CA ALA A 348 -21.17 -3.42 6.20
C ALA A 348 -20.18 -2.97 7.30
N SER A 349 -19.68 -3.92 8.11
CA SER A 349 -18.66 -3.65 9.13
C SER A 349 -17.35 -3.21 8.51
N ALA A 350 -16.94 -3.82 7.39
CA ALA A 350 -15.74 -3.42 6.65
C ALA A 350 -15.86 -1.98 6.14
N ALA A 351 -17.03 -1.62 5.60
CA ALA A 351 -17.28 -0.25 5.11
C ALA A 351 -17.18 0.81 6.22
N ALA A 352 -17.78 0.55 7.37
CA ALA A 352 -17.71 1.45 8.51
C ALA A 352 -16.25 1.64 8.96
N ARG A 353 -15.52 0.53 9.18
CA ARG A 353 -14.12 0.57 9.60
C ARG A 353 -13.21 1.27 8.60
N CYS A 354 -13.36 0.98 7.30
CA CYS A 354 -12.49 1.57 6.30
C CYS A 354 -12.72 3.08 6.13
N ARG A 355 -13.97 3.55 6.20
CA ARG A 355 -14.26 5.00 6.18
C ARG A 355 -13.67 5.73 7.38
N GLU A 356 -13.73 5.13 8.55
CA GLU A 356 -13.19 5.72 9.78
C GLU A 356 -11.67 5.77 9.77
N ARG A 357 -11.00 4.66 9.39
CA ARG A 357 -9.57 4.49 9.63
C ARG A 357 -8.66 4.77 8.45
N PHE A 358 -9.18 4.73 7.21
CA PHE A 358 -8.34 4.76 6.01
C PHE A 358 -8.75 5.87 5.03
N GLY A 359 -9.39 6.94 5.52
CA GLY A 359 -9.68 8.12 4.72
C GLY A 359 -8.42 8.89 4.33
N PRO A 360 -8.39 9.51 3.13
CA PRO A 360 -7.26 10.30 2.67
C PRO A 360 -6.99 11.53 3.54
N GLU A 361 -8.02 12.12 4.13
CA GLU A 361 -7.92 13.28 5.01
C GLU A 361 -7.14 12.94 6.30
N ARG A 362 -7.39 11.75 6.88
CA ARG A 362 -6.64 11.25 8.03
C ARG A 362 -5.15 11.06 7.67
N LEU A 363 -4.84 10.46 6.51
CA LEU A 363 -3.46 10.31 6.05
C LEU A 363 -2.74 11.66 5.95
N VAL A 364 -3.41 12.67 5.38
CA VAL A 364 -2.84 14.02 5.25
C VAL A 364 -2.58 14.61 6.62
N LEU A 365 -3.54 14.52 7.54
CA LEU A 365 -3.42 15.05 8.90
C LEU A 365 -2.28 14.38 9.70
N ASP A 366 -2.13 13.05 9.58
CA ASP A 366 -1.07 12.32 10.27
C ASP A 366 0.32 12.74 9.78
N VAL A 367 0.49 12.93 8.46
CA VAL A 367 1.76 13.38 7.89
C VAL A 367 2.01 14.87 8.17
N GLN A 368 0.96 15.69 8.17
CA GLN A 368 1.04 17.10 8.57
C GLN A 368 1.56 17.21 9.99
N ARG A 369 0.96 16.51 10.96
CA ARG A 369 1.41 16.48 12.37
C ARG A 369 2.85 16.01 12.51
N LEU A 370 3.26 15.02 11.72
CA LEU A 370 4.64 14.54 11.70
C LEU A 370 5.61 15.65 11.25
N TYR A 371 5.25 16.40 10.20
CA TYR A 371 6.08 17.52 9.72
C TYR A 371 6.10 18.72 10.68
N GLU A 372 4.95 19.04 11.28
CA GLU A 372 4.84 20.05 12.33
C GLU A 372 5.73 19.72 13.54
N GLY A 373 5.70 18.46 13.99
CA GLY A 373 6.57 18.00 15.07
C GLY A 373 8.07 18.11 14.73
N LEU A 374 8.46 17.84 13.48
CA LEU A 374 9.82 18.06 13.02
C LEU A 374 10.17 19.56 12.94
N ALA A 375 9.21 20.38 12.49
CA ALA A 375 9.43 21.82 12.38
C ALA A 375 9.71 22.47 13.75
N VAL A 376 8.99 22.05 14.78
CA VAL A 376 9.24 22.48 16.15
C VAL A 376 10.57 21.92 16.67
N GLN A 377 10.84 20.64 16.49
CA GLN A 377 12.10 20.01 16.90
C GLN A 377 13.33 20.71 16.33
N HIS A 378 13.25 21.20 15.10
CA HIS A 378 14.34 21.92 14.42
C HIS A 378 14.27 23.45 14.58
N GLY A 379 13.30 23.98 15.31
CA GLY A 379 13.14 25.42 15.54
C GLY A 379 12.71 26.22 14.31
N TRP A 380 12.11 25.57 13.29
CA TRP A 380 11.57 26.26 12.10
C TRP A 380 10.21 26.90 12.39
N TRP A 381 9.45 26.30 13.30
CA TRP A 381 8.18 26.80 13.79
C TRP A 381 8.17 26.89 15.32
N PRO A 382 7.47 27.86 15.92
CA PRO A 382 7.40 28.01 17.36
C PRO A 382 6.53 26.91 18.00
N GLU A 383 6.85 26.51 19.24
CA GLU A 383 6.14 25.45 19.99
C GLU A 383 4.63 25.70 20.15
N CYS A 384 4.19 26.96 20.19
CA CYS A 384 2.77 27.29 20.30
C CYS A 384 1.90 26.74 19.15
N TRP A 385 2.47 26.34 18.04
CA TRP A 385 1.76 25.69 16.94
C TRP A 385 1.30 24.26 17.28
N LEU A 386 2.01 23.55 18.16
CA LEU A 386 1.59 22.22 18.63
C LEU A 386 0.40 22.27 19.58
N LEU A 387 0.13 23.39 20.23
CA LEU A 387 -0.95 23.55 21.20
C LEU A 387 -2.35 23.62 20.58
N GLY A 388 -2.44 23.80 19.25
CA GLY A 388 -3.69 23.67 18.50
C GLY A 388 -4.06 22.25 18.06
N ALA A 389 -3.16 21.29 18.19
CA ALA A 389 -3.36 19.89 17.87
C ALA A 389 -3.80 19.15 19.15
N THR A 390 -5.11 18.89 19.26
CA THR A 390 -5.68 18.00 20.30
C THR A 390 -4.89 16.70 20.43
N SER A 391 -4.69 16.29 21.67
CA SER A 391 -3.93 15.16 22.20
C SER A 391 -3.74 13.94 21.29
N PRO A 392 -2.60 13.23 21.36
CA PRO A 392 -2.38 12.01 20.62
C PRO A 392 -3.51 11.02 20.94
N VAL A 393 -4.07 10.42 19.91
CA VAL A 393 -4.94 9.24 20.06
C VAL A 393 -4.14 8.20 20.84
N PRO A 394 -4.64 7.72 22.00
CA PRO A 394 -3.92 6.72 22.76
C PRO A 394 -3.70 5.49 21.89
N ASP A 395 -2.48 4.98 21.92
CA ASP A 395 -2.12 3.67 21.37
C ASP A 395 -3.19 2.68 21.81
N SER A 396 -3.94 2.12 20.88
CA SER A 396 -4.94 1.11 21.17
C SER A 396 -4.17 -0.10 21.73
N GLN A 397 -4.16 -0.22 23.06
CA GLN A 397 -3.64 -1.37 23.78
C GLN A 397 -4.24 -2.64 23.17
N HIS A 398 -3.38 -3.51 22.67
CA HIS A 398 -3.74 -4.86 22.27
C HIS A 398 -4.32 -5.60 23.48
N PRO A 399 -5.49 -6.23 23.39
CA PRO A 399 -6.04 -7.05 24.46
C PRO A 399 -5.39 -8.46 24.44
N ALA A 400 -4.11 -8.55 24.78
CA ALA A 400 -3.38 -9.82 24.82
C ALA A 400 -2.75 -10.15 26.19
N ASP A 401 -3.24 -9.55 27.29
CA ASP A 401 -2.78 -9.90 28.65
C ASP A 401 -3.96 -10.06 29.61
N ARG A 402 -4.78 -11.08 29.41
CA ARG A 402 -5.58 -11.69 30.47
C ARG A 402 -5.76 -13.17 30.21
N VAL A 403 -4.77 -13.97 30.58
CA VAL A 403 -4.98 -15.38 30.90
C VAL A 403 -5.28 -15.43 32.40
N PRO A 404 -6.45 -15.92 32.87
CA PRO A 404 -6.68 -16.20 34.25
C PRO A 404 -5.96 -17.51 34.64
N ARG A 405 -5.35 -17.51 35.82
CA ARG A 405 -4.82 -18.71 36.45
C ARG A 405 -5.95 -19.65 36.87
#